data_0d48ce2154c06681ce4fee98eda0ea5d
#
_entry.id   0d48ce2154c06681ce4fee98eda0ea5d
#
_cell.length_a   1.000
_cell.length_b   1.000
_cell.length_c   1.000
_cell.angle_alpha   90.00
_cell.angle_beta   90.00
_cell.angle_gamma   90.00
#
_symmetry.space_group_name_H-M   'P 1'
#
loop_
_entity.id
_entity.type
_entity.pdbx_description
1 polymer ?
#
loop_
_entity_poly.entity_id
_entity_poly.type
_entity_poly.pdbx_seq_one_letter_code
_entity_poly.pdbx_strand_id
1 'polypeptide(L)'
;MGMKTKIFWTRAAVAVGAVLWTGTATAGVRPCSNIRFEQLPRLMLYGDTTRLGPDRPFAKDPTVIRHNGKYFMYYSECSYAKDRVPKNVPKFRTWWWGGIATSTNLVDWTRVGNIAVEGAPETVGWVAPCVKKFDGKIHIFAQGHDAKGIDAPKANSPKSLNVLWHATSDDGIHFKSDTDKPAFIARNEWSLNRAIDAEVYRVGDRMMLMYATREHPTGKIQQLGMAWAKYGSAYGIADWHELSIQAPFFKPERPWEMKCIEAPTVIQRKGIWYMFYAGAYNHERQQIGVAWSADGVNFTRWRDEPVFPHGPEGSWNAWESGHPGIFEDDDGQVYLFYQGKATLKGDYRLSCVKVRFED
;
A
#
# COMPACT_ATOMS: atom_id res chain seq x y z
N MET A 1 32.81 37.26 -47.96
CA MET A 1 32.94 37.80 -46.60
C MET A 1 31.59 37.64 -45.89
N GLY A 2 31.39 36.52 -45.22
CA GLY A 2 30.10 36.16 -44.63
C GLY A 2 30.28 36.00 -43.10
N MET A 3 29.67 36.92 -42.39
CA MET A 3 29.65 36.93 -40.94
C MET A 3 28.70 35.82 -40.43
N LYS A 4 29.24 34.84 -39.66
CA LYS A 4 28.47 33.82 -38.91
C LYS A 4 28.07 34.40 -37.58
N THR A 5 26.79 34.66 -37.38
CA THR A 5 26.24 35.06 -36.09
C THR A 5 26.13 33.80 -35.17
N LYS A 6 26.87 33.78 -34.08
CA LYS A 6 26.74 32.78 -33.03
C LYS A 6 25.58 33.17 -32.12
N ILE A 7 24.53 32.36 -32.09
CA ILE A 7 23.43 32.47 -31.09
C ILE A 7 23.89 31.76 -29.79
N PHE A 8 24.09 32.53 -28.74
CA PHE A 8 24.33 32.02 -27.39
C PHE A 8 22.95 31.71 -26.74
N TRP A 9 22.70 30.44 -26.44
CA TRP A 9 21.60 30.05 -25.58
C TRP A 9 22.05 30.16 -24.14
N THR A 10 21.54 31.15 -23.40
CA THR A 10 21.61 31.24 -21.95
C THR A 10 20.67 30.22 -21.34
N ARG A 11 21.21 29.19 -20.73
CA ARG A 11 20.44 28.28 -19.86
C ARG A 11 19.99 29.04 -18.63
N ALA A 12 18.71 29.35 -18.49
CA ALA A 12 18.12 29.78 -17.24
C ALA A 12 18.16 28.59 -16.27
N ALA A 13 18.98 28.67 -15.23
CA ALA A 13 18.95 27.74 -14.12
C ALA A 13 17.66 28.01 -13.31
N VAL A 14 16.68 27.12 -13.45
CA VAL A 14 15.55 27.07 -12.55
C VAL A 14 16.09 26.58 -11.20
N ALA A 15 16.19 27.49 -10.24
CA ALA A 15 16.48 27.14 -8.86
C ALA A 15 15.28 26.36 -8.32
N VAL A 16 15.37 25.03 -8.30
CA VAL A 16 14.46 24.17 -7.56
C VAL A 16 14.77 24.43 -6.09
N GLY A 17 13.92 25.22 -5.45
CA GLY A 17 14.00 25.45 -4.00
C GLY A 17 13.85 24.14 -3.28
N ALA A 18 14.92 23.62 -2.73
CA ALA A 18 14.87 22.55 -1.74
C ALA A 18 14.05 23.09 -0.56
N VAL A 19 12.81 22.62 -0.43
CA VAL A 19 12.02 22.85 0.77
C VAL A 19 12.70 22.06 1.88
N LEU A 20 13.60 22.74 2.61
CA LEU A 20 14.16 22.20 3.84
C LEU A 20 12.97 22.03 4.81
N TRP A 21 12.58 20.80 5.06
CA TRP A 21 11.70 20.43 6.15
C TRP A 21 12.45 20.69 7.46
N THR A 22 12.31 21.91 8.02
CA THR A 22 12.75 22.19 9.37
C THR A 22 11.72 21.67 10.36
N GLY A 23 11.58 20.36 10.44
CA GLY A 23 10.97 19.72 11.58
C GLY A 23 11.85 20.05 12.78
N THR A 24 11.34 20.88 13.68
CA THR A 24 11.95 21.03 15.01
C THR A 24 12.01 19.63 15.61
N ALA A 25 13.21 19.06 15.70
CA ALA A 25 13.44 17.85 16.47
C ALA A 25 12.97 18.16 17.89
N THR A 26 11.81 17.67 18.27
CA THR A 26 11.30 17.80 19.63
C THR A 26 12.20 16.94 20.51
N ALA A 27 13.15 17.57 21.16
CA ALA A 27 14.04 16.93 22.11
C ALA A 27 13.17 16.22 23.18
N GLY A 28 13.25 14.89 23.23
CA GLY A 28 12.50 14.09 24.22
C GLY A 28 11.40 13.18 23.66
N VAL A 29 11.02 13.30 22.37
CA VAL A 29 10.04 12.37 21.76
C VAL A 29 10.72 11.03 21.51
N ARG A 30 10.18 9.97 22.14
CA ARG A 30 10.69 8.59 21.98
C ARG A 30 9.55 7.67 21.59
N PRO A 31 9.82 6.64 20.77
CA PRO A 31 8.82 5.61 20.49
C PRO A 31 8.49 4.82 21.76
N CYS A 32 7.38 4.09 21.73
CA CYS A 32 7.02 3.15 22.78
C CYS A 32 8.15 2.14 23.02
N SER A 33 8.24 1.64 24.25
CA SER A 33 9.26 0.66 24.64
C SER A 33 8.98 -0.72 24.07
N ASN A 34 7.70 -1.06 23.87
CA ASN A 34 7.28 -2.34 23.36
C ASN A 34 6.00 -2.24 22.48
N ILE A 35 5.88 -3.16 21.51
CA ILE A 35 4.66 -3.40 20.72
C ILE A 35 4.29 -4.86 20.92
N ARG A 36 3.12 -5.09 21.50
CA ARG A 36 2.61 -6.41 21.83
C ARG A 36 1.49 -6.80 20.88
N PHE A 37 1.52 -8.05 20.43
CA PHE A 37 0.48 -8.64 19.59
C PHE A 37 -0.29 -9.69 20.38
N GLU A 38 -1.62 -9.55 20.40
CA GLU A 38 -2.51 -10.45 21.14
C GLU A 38 -3.50 -11.08 20.15
N GLN A 39 -3.66 -12.39 20.22
CA GLN A 39 -4.66 -13.10 19.42
C GLN A 39 -6.07 -12.62 19.79
N LEU A 40 -6.95 -12.60 18.80
CA LEU A 40 -8.38 -12.44 19.07
C LEU A 40 -8.89 -13.66 19.84
N PRO A 41 -10.01 -13.54 20.59
CA PRO A 41 -10.62 -14.68 21.30
C PRO A 41 -10.88 -15.89 20.41
N ARG A 42 -11.13 -15.66 19.11
CA ARG A 42 -11.23 -16.67 18.07
C ARG A 42 -10.37 -16.26 16.88
N LEU A 43 -9.63 -17.21 16.32
CA LEU A 43 -8.78 -16.96 15.16
C LEU A 43 -9.62 -16.46 13.98
N MET A 44 -9.29 -15.28 13.46
CA MET A 44 -9.74 -14.84 12.17
C MET A 44 -8.90 -15.52 11.10
N LEU A 45 -9.56 -16.14 10.11
CA LEU A 45 -8.88 -16.75 8.97
C LEU A 45 -9.77 -16.62 7.74
N TYR A 46 -9.64 -15.53 7.01
CA TYR A 46 -10.42 -15.25 5.82
C TYR A 46 -9.68 -15.63 4.55
N GLY A 47 -10.38 -16.26 3.61
CA GLY A 47 -9.93 -16.52 2.26
C GLY A 47 -11.13 -16.59 1.33
N ASP A 48 -11.07 -15.82 0.25
CA ASP A 48 -12.12 -15.81 -0.77
C ASP A 48 -12.02 -17.05 -1.65
N THR A 49 -13.12 -17.76 -1.80
CA THR A 49 -13.21 -18.99 -2.59
C THR A 49 -13.77 -18.78 -3.99
N THR A 50 -14.14 -17.55 -4.34
CA THR A 50 -14.85 -17.23 -5.59
C THR A 50 -14.03 -17.58 -6.82
N ARG A 51 -12.72 -17.29 -6.81
CA ARG A 51 -11.87 -17.42 -8.00
C ARG A 51 -11.15 -18.74 -8.12
N LEU A 52 -10.71 -19.32 -7.00
CA LEU A 52 -9.94 -20.57 -7.00
C LEU A 52 -10.74 -21.79 -6.53
N GLY A 53 -11.86 -21.58 -5.83
CA GLY A 53 -12.73 -22.63 -5.35
C GLY A 53 -12.64 -22.88 -3.85
N PRO A 54 -13.57 -23.71 -3.31
CA PRO A 54 -13.72 -23.93 -1.87
C PRO A 54 -12.47 -24.52 -1.23
N ASP A 55 -11.72 -25.34 -1.95
CA ASP A 55 -10.50 -26.00 -1.46
C ASP A 55 -9.25 -25.10 -1.55
N ARG A 56 -9.37 -23.93 -2.18
CA ARG A 56 -8.29 -22.98 -2.43
C ARG A 56 -8.70 -21.55 -2.09
N PRO A 57 -8.95 -21.24 -0.82
CA PRO A 57 -9.26 -19.88 -0.40
C PRO A 57 -8.06 -18.95 -0.64
N PHE A 58 -8.33 -17.75 -1.14
CA PHE A 58 -7.27 -16.79 -1.45
C PHE A 58 -7.70 -15.36 -1.13
N ALA A 59 -6.91 -14.66 -0.31
CA ALA A 59 -7.03 -13.23 -0.10
C ALA A 59 -5.67 -12.64 0.33
N LYS A 60 -5.33 -11.45 -0.19
CA LYS A 60 -4.08 -10.72 0.11
C LYS A 60 -4.34 -9.23 0.36
N ASP A 61 -3.31 -8.54 0.84
CA ASP A 61 -3.22 -7.08 0.88
C ASP A 61 -4.42 -6.42 1.59
N PRO A 62 -4.67 -6.74 2.89
CA PRO A 62 -5.85 -6.29 3.60
C PRO A 62 -5.77 -4.82 4.00
N THR A 63 -6.85 -4.08 3.84
CA THR A 63 -7.10 -2.81 4.51
C THR A 63 -8.51 -2.82 5.09
N VAL A 64 -8.69 -2.25 6.28
CA VAL A 64 -9.96 -2.29 7.01
C VAL A 64 -10.36 -0.89 7.46
N ILE A 65 -11.64 -0.60 7.34
CA ILE A 65 -12.27 0.59 7.93
C ILE A 65 -13.53 0.19 8.69
N ARG A 66 -13.97 1.03 9.61
CA ARG A 66 -15.32 0.97 10.19
C ARG A 66 -16.19 2.08 9.60
N HIS A 67 -17.38 1.72 9.13
CA HIS A 67 -18.33 2.67 8.58
C HIS A 67 -19.77 2.22 8.88
N ASN A 68 -20.59 3.16 9.41
CA ASN A 68 -21.99 2.90 9.77
C ASN A 68 -22.21 1.63 10.60
N GLY A 69 -21.35 1.43 11.63
CA GLY A 69 -21.45 0.31 12.57
C GLY A 69 -20.99 -1.05 12.02
N LYS A 70 -20.46 -1.10 10.80
CA LYS A 70 -19.89 -2.31 10.18
C LYS A 70 -18.42 -2.13 9.86
N TYR A 71 -17.68 -3.23 9.82
CA TYR A 71 -16.33 -3.29 9.32
C TYR A 71 -16.35 -3.66 7.84
N PHE A 72 -15.54 -2.98 7.06
CA PHE A 72 -15.30 -3.24 5.64
C PHE A 72 -13.84 -3.61 5.46
N MET A 73 -13.58 -4.76 4.88
CA MET A 73 -12.24 -5.19 4.48
C MET A 73 -12.17 -5.18 2.96
N TYR A 74 -11.16 -4.49 2.45
CA TYR A 74 -10.80 -4.48 1.04
C TYR A 74 -9.49 -5.26 0.89
N TYR A 75 -9.42 -6.11 -0.14
CA TYR A 75 -8.32 -7.04 -0.30
C TYR A 75 -8.10 -7.39 -1.77
N SER A 76 -6.98 -8.03 -2.09
CA SER A 76 -6.69 -8.52 -3.44
C SER A 76 -7.17 -9.96 -3.61
N GLU A 77 -7.95 -10.19 -4.67
CA GLU A 77 -8.27 -11.51 -5.21
C GLU A 77 -7.27 -11.88 -6.31
N CYS A 78 -6.93 -13.15 -6.46
CA CYS A 78 -6.08 -13.64 -7.53
C CYS A 78 -6.83 -13.79 -8.87
N SER A 79 -6.09 -14.16 -9.91
CA SER A 79 -6.67 -14.59 -11.17
C SER A 79 -7.52 -15.85 -10.98
N TYR A 80 -8.53 -16.05 -11.83
CA TYR A 80 -9.32 -17.30 -11.84
C TYR A 80 -8.44 -18.52 -12.11
N ALA A 81 -8.76 -19.63 -11.49
CA ALA A 81 -8.28 -20.94 -11.93
C ALA A 81 -8.81 -21.21 -13.36
N LYS A 82 -8.01 -21.90 -14.18
CA LYS A 82 -8.32 -22.10 -15.62
C LYS A 82 -9.70 -22.74 -15.87
N ASP A 83 -10.10 -23.64 -15.00
CA ASP A 83 -11.39 -24.37 -15.03
C ASP A 83 -12.56 -23.59 -14.44
N ARG A 84 -12.31 -22.42 -13.82
CA ARG A 84 -13.29 -21.60 -13.11
C ARG A 84 -13.60 -20.26 -13.75
N VAL A 85 -12.97 -19.95 -14.88
CA VAL A 85 -13.25 -18.70 -15.61
C VAL A 85 -14.70 -18.73 -16.11
N PRO A 86 -15.57 -17.83 -15.63
CA PRO A 86 -16.95 -17.76 -16.12
C PRO A 86 -16.99 -17.45 -17.62
N LYS A 87 -17.88 -18.13 -18.35
CA LYS A 87 -17.94 -18.06 -19.83
C LYS A 87 -18.09 -16.64 -20.39
N ASN A 88 -18.77 -15.76 -19.66
CA ASN A 88 -19.12 -14.40 -20.11
C ASN A 88 -18.26 -13.31 -19.44
N VAL A 89 -17.18 -13.68 -18.73
CA VAL A 89 -16.30 -12.70 -18.11
C VAL A 89 -15.26 -12.21 -19.11
N PRO A 90 -15.13 -10.89 -19.35
CA PRO A 90 -14.10 -10.33 -20.21
C PRO A 90 -12.70 -10.75 -19.74
N LYS A 91 -11.77 -10.97 -20.68
CA LYS A 91 -10.43 -11.47 -20.37
C LYS A 91 -9.69 -10.63 -19.33
N PHE A 92 -9.83 -9.31 -19.32
CA PHE A 92 -9.18 -8.45 -18.34
C PHE A 92 -9.71 -8.69 -16.92
N ARG A 93 -10.96 -9.09 -16.73
CA ARG A 93 -11.53 -9.44 -15.43
C ARG A 93 -11.08 -10.81 -14.90
N THR A 94 -10.36 -11.59 -15.69
CA THR A 94 -9.77 -12.85 -15.23
C THR A 94 -8.45 -12.66 -14.48
N TRP A 95 -7.91 -11.45 -14.42
CA TRP A 95 -6.68 -11.10 -13.72
C TRP A 95 -6.93 -10.84 -12.22
N TRP A 96 -5.91 -10.30 -11.55
CA TRP A 96 -6.02 -9.81 -10.18
C TRP A 96 -7.06 -8.69 -10.07
N TRP A 97 -7.81 -8.72 -8.97
CA TRP A 97 -8.88 -7.78 -8.73
C TRP A 97 -9.01 -7.43 -7.25
N GLY A 98 -9.63 -6.29 -6.91
CA GLY A 98 -10.00 -5.96 -5.54
C GLY A 98 -11.33 -6.57 -5.13
N GLY A 99 -11.37 -7.16 -3.94
CA GLY A 99 -12.56 -7.70 -3.29
C GLY A 99 -13.01 -6.85 -2.11
N ILE A 100 -14.28 -6.96 -1.74
CA ILE A 100 -14.89 -6.33 -0.57
C ILE A 100 -15.55 -7.40 0.28
N ALA A 101 -15.26 -7.42 1.58
CA ALA A 101 -15.96 -8.21 2.59
C ALA A 101 -16.40 -7.34 3.76
N THR A 102 -17.47 -7.71 4.44
CA THR A 102 -17.99 -7.02 5.62
C THR A 102 -18.06 -7.93 6.83
N SER A 103 -17.95 -7.33 8.01
CA SER A 103 -18.06 -8.01 9.30
C SER A 103 -18.74 -7.11 10.34
N THR A 104 -19.27 -7.72 11.39
CA THR A 104 -19.75 -7.04 12.60
C THR A 104 -18.86 -7.29 13.83
N ASN A 105 -17.88 -8.21 13.72
CA ASN A 105 -17.08 -8.67 14.87
C ASN A 105 -15.58 -8.88 14.56
N LEU A 106 -15.10 -8.44 13.38
CA LEU A 106 -13.71 -8.57 12.91
C LEU A 106 -13.21 -10.02 12.68
N VAL A 107 -14.03 -11.01 12.93
CA VAL A 107 -13.65 -12.44 12.81
C VAL A 107 -14.38 -13.12 11.67
N ASP A 108 -15.71 -12.93 11.62
CA ASP A 108 -16.56 -13.53 10.59
C ASP A 108 -16.79 -12.51 9.48
N TRP A 109 -16.29 -12.83 8.29
CA TRP A 109 -16.35 -11.95 7.14
C TRP A 109 -17.23 -12.56 6.05
N THR A 110 -18.10 -11.73 5.48
CA THR A 110 -18.94 -12.08 4.35
C THR A 110 -18.53 -11.28 3.13
N ARG A 111 -18.20 -11.96 2.05
CA ARG A 111 -17.89 -11.31 0.77
C ARG A 111 -19.12 -10.56 0.25
N VAL A 112 -18.90 -9.29 -0.15
CA VAL A 112 -19.94 -8.44 -0.77
C VAL A 112 -19.81 -8.47 -2.28
N GLY A 113 -18.61 -8.30 -2.83
CA GLY A 113 -18.38 -8.24 -4.26
C GLY A 113 -16.95 -7.81 -4.60
N ASN A 114 -16.78 -7.39 -5.83
CA ASN A 114 -15.53 -6.77 -6.28
C ASN A 114 -15.60 -5.24 -6.12
N ILE A 115 -14.42 -4.61 -6.00
CA ILE A 115 -14.29 -3.16 -6.09
C ILE A 115 -14.63 -2.76 -7.54
N ALA A 116 -15.71 -2.03 -7.71
CA ALA A 116 -16.14 -1.44 -8.96
C ALA A 116 -16.20 0.07 -8.80
N VAL A 117 -15.67 0.82 -9.78
CA VAL A 117 -15.55 2.27 -9.71
C VAL A 117 -16.17 2.90 -10.96
N GLU A 118 -17.21 3.68 -10.76
CA GLU A 118 -17.82 4.49 -11.82
C GLU A 118 -16.85 5.61 -12.22
N GLY A 119 -16.72 5.89 -13.51
CA GLY A 119 -15.85 6.94 -14.06
C GLY A 119 -14.40 6.51 -14.30
N ALA A 120 -13.96 5.36 -13.78
CA ALA A 120 -12.65 4.79 -14.07
C ALA A 120 -12.74 3.68 -15.13
N PRO A 121 -11.64 3.41 -15.88
CA PRO A 121 -11.61 2.26 -16.78
C PRO A 121 -11.87 0.94 -16.06
N GLU A 122 -12.68 0.07 -16.63
CA GLU A 122 -12.96 -1.26 -16.05
C GLU A 122 -11.70 -2.14 -15.91
N THR A 123 -10.65 -1.83 -16.65
CA THR A 123 -9.38 -2.57 -16.68
C THR A 123 -8.46 -2.31 -15.48
N VAL A 124 -8.78 -1.36 -14.60
CA VAL A 124 -7.92 -0.96 -13.46
C VAL A 124 -7.63 -2.11 -12.50
N GLY A 125 -8.66 -2.86 -12.08
CA GLY A 125 -8.49 -4.02 -11.18
C GLY A 125 -8.50 -3.68 -9.69
N TRP A 126 -8.05 -2.50 -9.28
CA TRP A 126 -8.08 -1.98 -7.88
C TRP A 126 -7.42 -2.91 -6.86
N VAL A 127 -6.20 -3.34 -7.15
CA VAL A 127 -5.43 -4.34 -6.36
C VAL A 127 -4.60 -3.65 -5.28
N ALA A 128 -4.28 -4.36 -4.19
CA ALA A 128 -3.57 -3.85 -3.01
C ALA A 128 -4.12 -2.47 -2.56
N PRO A 129 -5.38 -2.42 -2.15
CA PRO A 129 -6.05 -1.17 -1.83
C PRO A 129 -5.59 -0.59 -0.49
N CYS A 130 -5.38 0.72 -0.44
CA CYS A 130 -5.35 1.52 0.77
C CYS A 130 -6.67 2.28 0.87
N VAL A 131 -7.46 2.01 1.89
CA VAL A 131 -8.75 2.67 2.09
C VAL A 131 -8.75 3.43 3.41
N LYS A 132 -9.10 4.70 3.36
CA LYS A 132 -9.11 5.61 4.52
C LYS A 132 -10.37 6.47 4.51
N LYS A 133 -10.77 6.94 5.71
CA LYS A 133 -11.87 7.88 5.87
C LYS A 133 -11.33 9.26 6.21
N PHE A 134 -11.60 10.25 5.39
CA PHE A 134 -11.31 11.65 5.65
C PHE A 134 -12.22 12.54 4.79
N ASP A 135 -12.34 13.82 5.15
CA ASP A 135 -13.19 14.82 4.47
C ASP A 135 -14.64 14.35 4.25
N GLY A 136 -15.17 13.55 5.19
CA GLY A 136 -16.54 13.03 5.15
C GLY A 136 -16.77 11.92 4.14
N LYS A 137 -15.71 11.44 3.45
CA LYS A 137 -15.78 10.37 2.44
C LYS A 137 -14.85 9.19 2.77
N ILE A 138 -15.10 8.09 2.12
CA ILE A 138 -14.21 6.95 2.06
C ILE A 138 -13.38 7.09 0.79
N HIS A 139 -12.07 7.13 0.92
CA HIS A 139 -11.13 7.23 -0.18
C HIS A 139 -10.42 5.90 -0.38
N ILE A 140 -10.31 5.47 -1.64
CA ILE A 140 -9.49 4.32 -2.03
C ILE A 140 -8.35 4.78 -2.92
N PHE A 141 -7.13 4.34 -2.57
CA PHE A 141 -5.94 4.41 -3.42
C PHE A 141 -5.49 2.97 -3.69
N ALA A 142 -5.42 2.58 -4.93
CA ALA A 142 -5.09 1.20 -5.28
C ALA A 142 -4.23 1.14 -6.52
N GLN A 143 -3.40 0.11 -6.61
CA GLN A 143 -2.66 -0.14 -7.84
C GLN A 143 -3.59 -0.68 -8.92
N GLY A 144 -3.38 -0.19 -10.15
CA GLY A 144 -4.13 -0.62 -11.30
C GLY A 144 -3.25 -1.15 -12.41
N HIS A 145 -3.82 -2.04 -13.23
CA HIS A 145 -3.17 -2.60 -14.40
C HIS A 145 -3.28 -1.70 -15.65
N ASP A 146 -4.20 -0.75 -15.62
CA ASP A 146 -4.39 0.20 -16.71
C ASP A 146 -3.45 1.39 -16.54
N ALA A 147 -2.49 1.49 -17.44
CA ALA A 147 -1.54 2.58 -17.50
C ALA A 147 -1.56 3.27 -18.87
N LYS A 148 -2.67 3.17 -19.63
CA LYS A 148 -2.83 3.77 -20.94
C LYS A 148 -2.64 5.29 -20.88
N GLY A 149 -1.82 5.80 -21.80
CA GLY A 149 -1.51 7.23 -21.86
C GLY A 149 -0.50 7.73 -20.82
N ILE A 150 0.09 6.81 -20.01
CA ILE A 150 1.15 7.13 -19.06
C ILE A 150 2.50 7.01 -19.76
N ASP A 151 3.25 8.11 -19.76
CA ASP A 151 4.66 8.11 -20.14
C ASP A 151 5.52 7.55 -19.00
N ALA A 152 6.11 6.38 -19.23
CA ALA A 152 6.91 5.65 -18.27
C ALA A 152 8.15 5.02 -18.93
N PRO A 153 9.13 5.83 -19.37
CA PRO A 153 10.25 5.39 -20.21
C PRO A 153 11.17 4.38 -19.51
N LYS A 154 11.18 4.34 -18.18
CA LYS A 154 12.02 3.43 -17.39
C LYS A 154 11.32 2.13 -16.98
N ALA A 155 10.07 1.92 -17.34
CA ALA A 155 9.38 0.67 -17.05
C ALA A 155 10.05 -0.49 -17.77
N ASN A 156 10.31 -1.60 -17.06
CA ASN A 156 10.89 -2.82 -17.65
C ASN A 156 9.99 -3.41 -18.74
N SER A 157 8.69 -3.19 -18.63
CA SER A 157 7.67 -3.61 -19.58
C SER A 157 6.39 -2.84 -19.31
N PRO A 158 5.64 -2.43 -20.32
CA PRO A 158 4.29 -1.88 -20.16
C PRO A 158 3.34 -2.82 -19.38
N LYS A 159 3.58 -4.13 -19.44
CA LYS A 159 2.79 -5.14 -18.71
C LYS A 159 3.14 -5.22 -17.22
N SER A 160 4.30 -4.70 -16.81
CA SER A 160 4.74 -4.66 -15.42
C SER A 160 4.58 -3.28 -14.79
N LEU A 161 4.14 -2.29 -15.55
CA LEU A 161 3.84 -0.97 -15.04
C LEU A 161 2.52 -1.01 -14.31
N ASN A 162 2.56 -0.73 -13.00
CA ASN A 162 1.40 -0.43 -12.19
C ASN A 162 1.45 1.04 -11.78
N VAL A 163 0.29 1.67 -11.76
CA VAL A 163 0.07 3.05 -11.36
C VAL A 163 -0.97 3.10 -10.27
N LEU A 164 -1.00 4.15 -9.47
CA LEU A 164 -2.02 4.30 -8.45
C LEU A 164 -3.23 5.03 -8.99
N TRP A 165 -4.39 4.53 -8.63
CA TRP A 165 -5.70 5.10 -8.94
C TRP A 165 -6.35 5.60 -7.66
N HIS A 166 -7.23 6.58 -7.77
CA HIS A 166 -7.99 7.14 -6.67
C HIS A 166 -9.48 7.19 -7.00
N ALA A 167 -10.30 6.89 -6.01
CA ALA A 167 -11.76 7.04 -6.07
C ALA A 167 -12.33 7.29 -4.68
N THR A 168 -13.57 7.73 -4.61
CA THR A 168 -14.28 8.00 -3.36
C THR A 168 -15.60 7.25 -3.27
N SER A 169 -16.11 7.05 -2.04
CA SER A 169 -17.39 6.42 -1.76
C SER A 169 -18.03 7.05 -0.53
N ASP A 170 -19.36 7.07 -0.49
CA ASP A 170 -20.13 7.45 0.69
C ASP A 170 -20.57 6.24 1.52
N ASP A 171 -20.59 5.04 0.95
CA ASP A 171 -21.12 3.81 1.59
C ASP A 171 -20.10 2.67 1.73
N GLY A 172 -18.90 2.83 1.14
CA GLY A 172 -17.84 1.83 1.16
C GLY A 172 -18.00 0.68 0.15
N ILE A 173 -19.02 0.74 -0.71
CA ILE A 173 -19.28 -0.28 -1.74
C ILE A 173 -19.26 0.33 -3.15
N HIS A 174 -19.95 1.45 -3.32
CA HIS A 174 -20.07 2.14 -4.60
C HIS A 174 -19.05 3.27 -4.67
N PHE A 175 -18.02 3.07 -5.45
CA PHE A 175 -16.96 4.04 -5.63
C PHE A 175 -17.13 4.82 -6.93
N LYS A 176 -16.70 6.10 -6.92
CA LYS A 176 -16.65 6.98 -8.09
C LYS A 176 -15.28 7.64 -8.20
N SER A 177 -14.80 7.73 -9.43
CA SER A 177 -13.62 8.52 -9.79
C SER A 177 -14.05 9.70 -10.65
N ASP A 178 -13.51 10.89 -10.34
CA ASP A 178 -13.75 12.11 -11.13
C ASP A 178 -12.90 12.16 -12.40
N THR A 179 -12.09 11.12 -12.65
CA THR A 179 -11.17 11.06 -13.79
C THR A 179 -10.97 9.63 -14.29
N ASP A 180 -10.78 9.50 -15.59
CA ASP A 180 -10.37 8.27 -16.28
C ASP A 180 -8.83 8.09 -16.30
N LYS A 181 -8.09 8.86 -15.47
CA LYS A 181 -6.63 8.87 -15.41
C LYS A 181 -6.13 8.39 -14.06
N PRO A 182 -4.94 7.78 -14.01
CA PRO A 182 -4.29 7.44 -12.74
C PRO A 182 -4.05 8.66 -11.86
N ALA A 183 -4.04 8.43 -10.56
CA ALA A 183 -3.74 9.46 -9.57
C ALA A 183 -2.24 9.68 -9.40
N PHE A 184 -1.43 8.63 -9.48
CA PHE A 184 0.01 8.74 -9.23
C PHE A 184 0.84 7.71 -10.00
N ILE A 185 2.05 8.13 -10.38
CA ILE A 185 3.14 7.30 -10.90
C ILE A 185 4.47 7.84 -10.36
N ALA A 186 5.37 6.94 -9.98
CA ALA A 186 6.74 7.34 -9.59
C ALA A 186 7.52 7.87 -10.80
N ARG A 187 8.13 9.07 -10.69
CA ARG A 187 8.86 9.72 -11.77
C ARG A 187 10.32 10.02 -11.45
N ASN A 188 10.77 9.64 -10.26
CA ASN A 188 12.17 9.85 -9.83
C ASN A 188 13.18 8.99 -10.63
N GLU A 189 14.44 9.43 -10.65
CA GLU A 189 15.50 8.81 -11.47
C GLU A 189 15.93 7.42 -10.97
N TRP A 190 15.75 7.14 -9.69
CA TRP A 190 16.16 5.88 -9.07
C TRP A 190 15.12 4.74 -9.19
N SER A 191 13.92 4.99 -9.73
CA SER A 191 12.86 4.01 -9.86
C SER A 191 12.54 3.64 -11.30
N LEU A 192 11.82 2.52 -11.48
CA LEU A 192 11.32 2.04 -12.78
C LEU A 192 9.93 2.58 -13.14
N ASN A 193 9.56 3.76 -12.68
CA ASN A 193 8.27 4.39 -12.94
C ASN A 193 7.04 3.55 -12.54
N ARG A 194 7.19 2.73 -11.50
CA ARG A 194 6.13 1.88 -10.95
C ARG A 194 5.74 2.41 -9.58
N ALA A 195 4.43 2.39 -9.26
CA ALA A 195 3.93 2.65 -7.93
C ALA A 195 2.87 1.62 -7.56
N ILE A 196 3.09 0.92 -6.43
CA ILE A 196 2.19 -0.09 -5.86
C ILE A 196 2.10 0.08 -4.35
N ASP A 197 1.20 -0.65 -3.70
CA ASP A 197 1.08 -0.75 -2.24
C ASP A 197 1.04 0.64 -1.58
N ALA A 198 0.07 1.45 -2.00
CA ALA A 198 -0.09 2.80 -1.50
C ALA A 198 -0.44 2.82 -0.01
N GLU A 199 0.12 3.75 0.74
CA GLU A 199 -0.38 4.16 2.05
C GLU A 199 -0.52 5.68 2.08
N VAL A 200 -1.71 6.18 2.44
CA VAL A 200 -1.96 7.60 2.61
C VAL A 200 -2.28 7.95 4.06
N TYR A 201 -1.73 9.07 4.54
CA TYR A 201 -1.95 9.58 5.88
C TYR A 201 -1.73 11.09 5.93
N ARG A 202 -2.38 11.77 6.87
CA ARG A 202 -2.32 13.23 6.97
C ARG A 202 -1.22 13.69 7.92
N VAL A 203 -0.40 14.63 7.49
CA VAL A 203 0.57 15.37 8.32
C VAL A 203 0.33 16.87 8.14
N GLY A 204 -0.25 17.51 9.13
CA GLY A 204 -0.62 18.92 9.06
C GLY A 204 -1.63 19.22 7.94
N ASP A 205 -1.25 20.07 7.00
CA ASP A 205 -2.02 20.45 5.81
C ASP A 205 -1.70 19.61 4.57
N ARG A 206 -0.96 18.49 4.74
CA ARG A 206 -0.53 17.62 3.66
C ARG A 206 -1.09 16.20 3.80
N MET A 207 -1.51 15.64 2.69
CA MET A 207 -1.72 14.22 2.53
C MET A 207 -0.41 13.60 2.05
N MET A 208 0.17 12.74 2.87
CA MET A 208 1.37 11.97 2.53
C MET A 208 0.97 10.72 1.76
N LEU A 209 1.79 10.31 0.81
CA LEU A 209 1.68 9.06 0.06
C LEU A 209 3.01 8.32 0.16
N MET A 210 2.99 7.12 0.73
CA MET A 210 4.05 6.13 0.56
C MET A 210 3.66 5.15 -0.54
N TYR A 211 4.64 4.69 -1.31
CA TYR A 211 4.42 3.72 -2.37
C TYR A 211 5.64 2.81 -2.52
N ALA A 212 5.42 1.55 -2.87
CA ALA A 212 6.51 0.66 -3.21
C ALA A 212 6.83 0.76 -4.71
N THR A 213 8.13 0.74 -5.02
CA THR A 213 8.62 0.75 -6.39
C THR A 213 9.91 -0.05 -6.52
N ARG A 214 10.30 -0.39 -7.74
CA ARG A 214 11.53 -1.11 -8.00
C ARG A 214 12.65 -0.15 -8.39
N GLU A 215 13.86 -0.44 -7.93
CA GLU A 215 15.04 0.34 -8.27
C GLU A 215 15.37 0.30 -9.76
N HIS A 216 15.89 1.39 -10.29
CA HIS A 216 16.45 1.48 -11.63
C HIS A 216 17.99 1.26 -11.54
N PRO A 217 18.62 0.54 -12.49
CA PRO A 217 18.04 -0.01 -13.71
C PRO A 217 17.62 -1.49 -13.60
N THR A 218 17.94 -2.21 -12.50
CA THR A 218 17.86 -3.67 -12.51
C THR A 218 16.47 -4.22 -12.17
N GLY A 219 15.65 -3.47 -11.41
CA GLY A 219 14.33 -3.88 -10.96
C GLY A 219 14.33 -5.06 -9.97
N LYS A 220 15.49 -5.35 -9.35
CA LYS A 220 15.66 -6.48 -8.44
C LYS A 220 15.35 -6.13 -6.99
N ILE A 221 15.50 -4.85 -6.62
CA ILE A 221 15.24 -4.37 -5.27
C ILE A 221 13.92 -3.58 -5.28
N GLN A 222 13.02 -3.93 -4.37
CA GLN A 222 11.80 -3.18 -4.10
C GLN A 222 11.99 -2.35 -2.84
N GLN A 223 11.57 -1.09 -2.90
CA GLN A 223 11.84 -0.08 -1.90
C GLN A 223 10.75 0.99 -1.91
N LEU A 224 10.72 1.85 -0.89
CA LEU A 224 9.65 2.82 -0.75
C LEU A 224 10.07 4.22 -1.20
N GLY A 225 9.19 4.86 -1.97
CA GLY A 225 9.17 6.28 -2.24
C GLY A 225 8.09 6.99 -1.45
N MET A 226 8.22 8.32 -1.35
CA MET A 226 7.29 9.19 -0.66
C MET A 226 6.95 10.41 -1.52
N ALA A 227 5.68 10.78 -1.52
CA ALA A 227 5.17 12.00 -2.13
C ALA A 227 4.17 12.68 -1.19
N TRP A 228 3.77 13.91 -1.51
CA TRP A 228 2.72 14.62 -0.79
C TRP A 228 1.81 15.38 -1.74
N ALA A 229 0.57 15.58 -1.32
CA ALA A 229 -0.39 16.47 -1.96
C ALA A 229 -0.99 17.40 -0.91
N LYS A 230 -1.56 18.54 -1.32
CA LYS A 230 -2.31 19.40 -0.40
C LYS A 230 -3.52 18.61 0.12
N TYR A 231 -3.74 18.64 1.45
CA TYR A 231 -4.93 18.02 2.04
C TYR A 231 -6.21 18.69 1.49
N GLY A 232 -7.18 17.87 1.07
CA GLY A 232 -8.41 18.35 0.45
C GLY A 232 -8.28 18.72 -1.05
N SER A 233 -7.17 18.36 -1.71
CA SER A 233 -7.07 18.42 -3.18
C SER A 233 -7.86 17.28 -3.83
N ALA A 234 -7.92 17.25 -5.16
CA ALA A 234 -8.56 16.14 -5.89
C ALA A 234 -7.73 14.84 -5.88
N TYR A 235 -6.48 14.90 -5.40
CA TYR A 235 -5.53 13.77 -5.41
C TYR A 235 -5.30 13.17 -6.80
N GLY A 236 -5.42 14.00 -7.83
CA GLY A 236 -5.09 13.64 -9.20
C GLY A 236 -3.58 13.70 -9.47
N ILE A 237 -3.18 13.26 -10.66
CA ILE A 237 -1.76 13.13 -11.04
C ILE A 237 -0.95 14.43 -10.95
N ALA A 238 -1.60 15.59 -11.04
CA ALA A 238 -0.96 16.91 -10.93
C ALA A 238 -0.82 17.42 -9.49
N ASP A 239 -1.51 16.81 -8.52
CA ASP A 239 -1.53 17.27 -7.13
C ASP A 239 -0.35 16.74 -6.31
N TRP A 240 0.27 15.64 -6.77
CA TRP A 240 1.32 14.98 -6.02
C TRP A 240 2.71 15.52 -6.33
N HIS A 241 3.46 15.77 -5.28
CA HIS A 241 4.85 16.24 -5.31
C HIS A 241 5.75 15.18 -4.67
N GLU A 242 6.70 14.65 -5.44
CA GLU A 242 7.67 13.67 -4.95
C GLU A 242 8.57 14.30 -3.86
N LEU A 243 8.74 13.60 -2.73
CA LEU A 243 9.73 13.92 -1.69
C LEU A 243 11.00 13.09 -1.88
N SER A 244 10.87 11.85 -2.31
CA SER A 244 11.98 10.93 -2.54
C SER A 244 12.63 11.19 -3.91
N ILE A 245 13.11 12.42 -4.16
CA ILE A 245 13.63 12.85 -5.48
C ILE A 245 14.92 12.16 -5.82
N GLN A 246 15.89 12.12 -4.88
CA GLN A 246 17.27 11.65 -5.13
C GLN A 246 17.46 10.16 -4.80
N ALA A 247 16.68 9.64 -3.86
CA ALA A 247 16.78 8.27 -3.37
C ALA A 247 15.47 7.81 -2.73
N PRO A 248 15.25 6.49 -2.58
CA PRO A 248 14.15 5.98 -1.77
C PRO A 248 14.28 6.47 -0.32
N PHE A 249 13.17 6.75 0.34
CA PHE A 249 13.23 7.13 1.76
C PHE A 249 13.44 5.91 2.66
N PHE A 250 13.06 4.71 2.20
CA PHE A 250 13.19 3.47 2.96
C PHE A 250 13.51 2.30 2.01
N LYS A 251 14.60 1.58 2.27
CA LYS A 251 15.11 0.48 1.42
C LYS A 251 15.53 -0.70 2.29
N PRO A 252 15.66 -1.93 1.73
CA PRO A 252 16.17 -3.08 2.47
C PRO A 252 17.57 -2.85 3.01
N GLU A 253 17.75 -3.06 4.31
CA GLU A 253 19.02 -2.90 5.01
C GLU A 253 19.29 -3.99 6.08
N ARG A 254 18.25 -4.81 6.37
CA ARG A 254 18.38 -5.90 7.34
C ARG A 254 18.34 -7.25 6.62
N PRO A 255 19.06 -8.27 7.11
CA PRO A 255 19.13 -9.58 6.46
C PRO A 255 17.74 -10.18 6.15
N TRP A 256 16.79 -10.05 7.06
CA TRP A 256 15.43 -10.59 6.87
C TRP A 256 14.58 -9.83 5.84
N GLU A 257 14.94 -8.59 5.54
CA GLU A 257 14.28 -7.79 4.50
C GLU A 257 14.67 -8.24 3.08
N MET A 258 15.73 -9.00 2.95
CA MET A 258 16.25 -9.53 1.68
C MET A 258 16.43 -8.42 0.63
N LYS A 259 15.60 -8.43 -0.42
CA LYS A 259 15.62 -7.45 -1.51
C LYS A 259 14.30 -6.68 -1.66
N CYS A 260 13.45 -6.71 -0.63
CA CYS A 260 12.13 -6.13 -0.75
C CYS A 260 11.69 -5.45 0.54
N ILE A 261 11.25 -4.20 0.41
CA ILE A 261 10.38 -3.51 1.34
C ILE A 261 9.13 -3.13 0.57
N GLU A 262 7.95 -3.49 1.09
CA GLU A 262 6.65 -3.17 0.48
C GLU A 262 5.54 -3.03 1.53
N ALA A 263 4.35 -2.69 1.08
CA ALA A 263 3.12 -2.62 1.88
C ALA A 263 3.27 -1.80 3.18
N PRO A 264 3.72 -0.54 3.13
CA PRO A 264 3.71 0.31 4.31
C PRO A 264 2.28 0.55 4.76
N THR A 265 2.06 0.63 6.09
CA THR A 265 0.82 1.11 6.69
C THR A 265 1.14 1.90 7.95
N VAL A 266 0.44 3.01 8.19
CA VAL A 266 0.85 4.02 9.17
C VAL A 266 -0.25 4.28 10.19
N ILE A 267 0.16 4.41 11.45
CA ILE A 267 -0.68 4.87 12.55
C ILE A 267 0.06 5.92 13.39
N GLN A 268 -0.66 6.91 13.91
CA GLN A 268 -0.11 7.86 14.86
C GLN A 268 -0.60 7.52 16.29
N ARG A 269 0.33 7.38 17.23
CA ARG A 269 0.03 7.16 18.66
C ARG A 269 0.82 8.13 19.52
N LYS A 270 0.15 8.87 20.39
CA LYS A 270 0.78 9.84 21.32
C LYS A 270 1.75 10.81 20.60
N GLY A 271 1.39 11.25 19.40
CA GLY A 271 2.21 12.17 18.60
C GLY A 271 3.34 11.51 17.80
N ILE A 272 3.56 10.21 17.95
CA ILE A 272 4.57 9.43 17.20
C ILE A 272 3.91 8.65 16.08
N TRP A 273 4.54 8.65 14.92
CA TRP A 273 4.13 7.87 13.75
C TRP A 273 4.83 6.52 13.76
N TYR A 274 4.07 5.46 13.53
CA TYR A 274 4.57 4.10 13.39
C TYR A 274 4.18 3.58 12.01
N MET A 275 5.18 3.18 11.22
CA MET A 275 5.02 2.53 9.93
C MET A 275 5.29 1.04 10.09
N PHE A 276 4.26 0.20 9.93
CA PHE A 276 4.43 -1.23 9.74
C PHE A 276 4.71 -1.47 8.26
N TYR A 277 5.62 -2.39 7.95
CA TYR A 277 6.00 -2.68 6.57
C TYR A 277 6.34 -4.16 6.40
N ALA A 278 6.21 -4.67 5.19
CA ALA A 278 6.62 -6.02 4.85
C ALA A 278 8.06 -6.02 4.32
N GLY A 279 8.88 -6.92 4.84
CA GLY A 279 10.24 -7.19 4.37
C GLY A 279 10.34 -8.56 3.73
N ALA A 280 11.16 -8.70 2.68
CA ALA A 280 11.29 -9.80 1.74
C ALA A 280 10.13 -9.92 0.74
N TYR A 281 10.38 -10.58 -0.39
CA TYR A 281 9.32 -10.90 -1.36
C TYR A 281 8.44 -12.06 -0.88
N ASN A 282 7.24 -12.18 -1.42
CA ASN A 282 6.28 -13.24 -1.08
C ASN A 282 6.81 -14.67 -1.30
N HIS A 283 7.88 -14.85 -2.07
CA HIS A 283 8.55 -16.14 -2.26
C HIS A 283 9.76 -16.34 -1.33
N GLU A 284 10.06 -15.39 -0.46
CA GLU A 284 11.26 -15.34 0.41
C GLU A 284 10.94 -15.31 1.92
N ARG A 285 9.77 -15.77 2.37
CA ARG A 285 9.31 -15.74 3.77
C ARG A 285 9.14 -14.32 4.31
N GLN A 286 8.22 -13.60 3.72
CA GLN A 286 7.90 -12.23 4.13
C GLN A 286 7.50 -12.14 5.60
N GLN A 287 7.96 -11.08 6.28
CA GLN A 287 7.71 -10.78 7.68
C GLN A 287 7.43 -9.28 7.86
N ILE A 288 6.96 -8.88 9.03
CA ILE A 288 6.56 -7.49 9.29
C ILE A 288 7.54 -6.82 10.24
N GLY A 289 8.09 -5.67 9.83
CA GLY A 289 8.87 -4.77 10.64
C GLY A 289 8.10 -3.51 11.03
N VAL A 290 8.71 -2.71 11.91
CA VAL A 290 8.20 -1.39 12.29
C VAL A 290 9.31 -0.34 12.20
N ALA A 291 8.98 0.80 11.63
CA ALA A 291 9.74 2.03 11.73
C ALA A 291 8.91 3.11 12.42
N TRP A 292 9.56 4.09 13.02
CA TRP A 292 8.90 5.19 13.71
C TRP A 292 9.41 6.54 13.24
N SER A 293 8.61 7.57 13.43
CA SER A 293 8.94 8.96 13.09
C SER A 293 8.29 9.93 14.06
N ALA A 294 8.98 11.01 14.38
CA ALA A 294 8.45 12.10 15.18
C ALA A 294 7.69 13.12 14.33
N ASP A 295 7.96 13.19 13.03
CA ASP A 295 7.41 14.19 12.10
C ASP A 295 6.50 13.62 11.01
N GLY A 296 6.41 12.28 10.92
CA GLY A 296 5.62 11.60 9.90
C GLY A 296 6.28 11.57 8.51
N VAL A 297 7.55 11.97 8.40
CA VAL A 297 8.30 12.01 7.13
C VAL A 297 9.60 11.23 7.23
N ASN A 298 10.37 11.44 8.29
CA ASN A 298 11.66 10.81 8.50
C ASN A 298 11.50 9.58 9.39
N PHE A 299 11.52 8.40 8.78
CA PHE A 299 11.32 7.13 9.48
C PHE A 299 12.63 6.41 9.77
N THR A 300 12.76 5.92 11.00
CA THR A 300 13.88 5.10 11.48
C THR A 300 13.34 3.75 11.93
N ARG A 301 14.04 2.64 11.62
CA ARG A 301 13.65 1.32 12.13
C ARG A 301 13.57 1.31 13.63
N TRP A 302 12.48 0.75 14.13
CA TRP A 302 12.25 0.64 15.56
C TRP A 302 13.12 -0.47 16.18
N ARG A 303 13.30 -1.58 15.43
CA ARG A 303 14.18 -2.71 15.77
C ARG A 303 14.85 -3.25 14.51
N ASP A 304 15.95 -3.99 14.70
CA ASP A 304 16.66 -4.64 13.60
C ASP A 304 15.96 -5.93 13.13
N GLU A 305 15.26 -6.61 14.05
CA GLU A 305 14.52 -7.84 13.80
C GLU A 305 13.05 -7.56 13.44
N PRO A 306 12.37 -8.49 12.73
CA PRO A 306 10.95 -8.36 12.50
C PRO A 306 10.17 -8.32 13.81
N VAL A 307 9.18 -7.42 13.92
CA VAL A 307 8.33 -7.34 15.10
C VAL A 307 7.19 -8.36 15.08
N PHE A 308 6.80 -8.78 13.88
CA PHE A 308 5.78 -9.80 13.67
C PHE A 308 6.29 -10.82 12.65
N PRO A 309 6.99 -11.86 13.08
CA PRO A 309 7.57 -12.87 12.21
C PRO A 309 6.50 -13.83 11.67
N HIS A 310 6.88 -14.65 10.69
CA HIS A 310 6.06 -15.79 10.28
C HIS A 310 5.82 -16.73 11.48
N GLY A 311 4.75 -17.53 11.41
CA GLY A 311 4.39 -18.46 12.46
C GLY A 311 5.36 -19.65 12.58
N PRO A 312 5.24 -20.44 13.67
CA PRO A 312 6.02 -21.65 13.85
C PRO A 312 5.68 -22.71 12.78
N GLU A 313 6.57 -23.68 12.63
CA GLU A 313 6.35 -24.81 11.73
C GLU A 313 5.00 -25.50 12.02
N GLY A 314 4.28 -25.85 10.96
CA GLY A 314 2.94 -26.44 11.04
C GLY A 314 1.79 -25.45 11.23
N SER A 315 2.07 -24.17 11.51
CA SER A 315 1.01 -23.15 11.55
C SER A 315 0.55 -22.73 10.14
N TRP A 316 -0.64 -22.12 10.07
CA TRP A 316 -1.22 -21.66 8.82
C TRP A 316 -0.38 -20.56 8.13
N ASN A 317 0.45 -19.84 8.88
CA ASN A 317 1.34 -18.77 8.43
C ASN A 317 2.83 -19.11 8.60
N ALA A 318 3.17 -20.40 8.61
CA ALA A 318 4.56 -20.86 8.83
C ALA A 318 5.55 -20.40 7.77
N TRP A 319 5.08 -20.09 6.57
CA TRP A 319 5.94 -19.55 5.51
C TRP A 319 5.98 -18.01 5.51
N GLU A 320 4.86 -17.35 5.80
CA GLU A 320 4.72 -15.91 5.61
C GLU A 320 3.72 -15.30 6.60
N SER A 321 4.10 -14.14 7.15
CA SER A 321 3.23 -13.11 7.72
C SER A 321 3.64 -11.78 7.11
N GLY A 322 2.84 -11.25 6.20
CA GLY A 322 3.22 -10.08 5.41
C GLY A 322 2.06 -9.14 5.10
N HIS A 323 2.33 -8.13 4.28
CA HIS A 323 1.37 -7.10 3.87
C HIS A 323 0.48 -6.60 5.01
N PRO A 324 1.04 -5.85 5.97
CA PRO A 324 0.30 -5.33 7.13
C PRO A 324 -0.76 -4.31 6.70
N GLY A 325 -1.91 -4.36 7.34
CA GLY A 325 -2.94 -3.32 7.31
C GLY A 325 -3.29 -2.92 8.73
N ILE A 326 -2.85 -1.75 9.19
CA ILE A 326 -3.14 -1.25 10.54
C ILE A 326 -4.52 -0.60 10.57
N PHE A 327 -5.31 -0.91 11.59
CA PHE A 327 -6.63 -0.35 11.78
C PHE A 327 -6.84 0.02 13.26
N GLU A 328 -7.31 1.23 13.51
CA GLU A 328 -7.76 1.69 14.82
C GLU A 328 -9.29 1.77 14.82
N ASP A 329 -9.92 1.06 15.76
CA ASP A 329 -11.37 1.09 15.93
C ASP A 329 -11.82 2.34 16.73
N ASP A 330 -13.11 2.62 16.72
CA ASP A 330 -13.71 3.79 17.38
C ASP A 330 -13.48 3.81 18.92
N ASP A 331 -13.22 2.65 19.54
CA ASP A 331 -12.87 2.52 20.95
C ASP A 331 -11.37 2.70 21.25
N GLY A 332 -10.57 2.98 20.22
CA GLY A 332 -9.11 3.15 20.30
C GLY A 332 -8.31 1.84 20.33
N GLN A 333 -8.96 0.68 20.23
CA GLN A 333 -8.26 -0.59 20.06
C GLN A 333 -7.64 -0.66 18.66
N VAL A 334 -6.36 -0.98 18.61
CA VAL A 334 -5.62 -1.14 17.35
C VAL A 334 -5.55 -2.61 16.96
N TYR A 335 -5.69 -2.87 15.68
CA TYR A 335 -5.61 -4.18 15.07
C TYR A 335 -4.61 -4.18 13.92
N LEU A 336 -3.84 -5.27 13.80
CA LEU A 336 -3.00 -5.56 12.65
C LEU A 336 -3.66 -6.66 11.84
N PHE A 337 -4.12 -6.32 10.65
CA PHE A 337 -4.50 -7.28 9.63
C PHE A 337 -3.27 -7.65 8.82
N TYR A 338 -3.15 -8.90 8.42
CA TYR A 338 -2.00 -9.37 7.65
C TYR A 338 -2.36 -10.58 6.81
N GLN A 339 -1.59 -10.80 5.78
CA GLN A 339 -1.68 -12.01 4.97
C GLN A 339 -0.70 -13.07 5.48
N GLY A 340 -1.01 -14.33 5.22
CA GLY A 340 -0.11 -15.43 5.51
C GLY A 340 -0.40 -16.66 4.67
N LYS A 341 0.55 -17.58 4.65
CA LYS A 341 0.43 -18.92 4.06
C LYS A 341 1.35 -19.90 4.76
N ALA A 342 0.98 -21.17 4.75
CA ALA A 342 1.72 -22.22 5.44
C ALA A 342 2.99 -22.67 4.71
N THR A 343 3.01 -22.58 3.36
CA THR A 343 4.12 -23.05 2.52
C THR A 343 4.36 -22.12 1.35
N LEU A 344 5.51 -22.21 0.70
CA LEU A 344 5.85 -21.41 -0.49
C LEU A 344 4.73 -21.42 -1.56
N LYS A 345 4.13 -22.57 -1.81
CA LYS A 345 3.06 -22.77 -2.81
C LYS A 345 1.65 -22.73 -2.19
N GLY A 346 1.55 -22.42 -0.90
CA GLY A 346 0.28 -22.34 -0.18
C GLY A 346 -0.61 -21.17 -0.66
N ASP A 347 -1.91 -21.34 -0.49
CA ASP A 347 -2.88 -20.28 -0.77
C ASP A 347 -2.86 -19.24 0.36
N TYR A 348 -3.01 -17.97 -0.01
CA TYR A 348 -3.01 -16.87 0.94
C TYR A 348 -4.33 -16.75 1.69
N ARG A 349 -4.22 -16.46 2.97
CA ARG A 349 -5.35 -16.10 3.84
C ARG A 349 -5.01 -14.84 4.63
N LEU A 350 -6.04 -14.15 5.07
CA LEU A 350 -5.94 -12.99 5.94
C LEU A 350 -6.25 -13.37 7.38
N SER A 351 -5.53 -12.76 8.30
CA SER A 351 -5.77 -12.87 9.73
C SER A 351 -5.63 -11.51 10.41
N CYS A 352 -5.95 -11.47 11.71
CA CYS A 352 -5.96 -10.26 12.51
C CYS A 352 -5.48 -10.55 13.93
N VAL A 353 -4.69 -9.63 14.49
CA VAL A 353 -4.30 -9.61 15.90
C VAL A 353 -4.53 -8.22 16.49
N LYS A 354 -4.74 -8.14 17.81
CA LYS A 354 -4.73 -6.87 18.53
C LYS A 354 -3.31 -6.36 18.69
N VAL A 355 -3.15 -5.05 18.67
CA VAL A 355 -1.86 -4.38 18.87
C VAL A 355 -1.94 -3.47 20.10
N ARG A 356 -0.97 -3.57 20.98
CA ARG A 356 -0.78 -2.67 22.11
C ARG A 356 0.58 -2.01 22.05
N PHE A 357 0.58 -0.70 22.19
CA PHE A 357 1.79 0.12 22.31
C PHE A 357 2.02 0.37 23.80
N GLU A 358 3.13 -0.11 24.33
CA GLU A 358 3.52 -0.04 25.76
C GLU A 358 4.65 0.98 25.91
N ASP A 359 4.52 1.90 26.88
CA ASP A 359 5.51 2.96 27.16
C ASP A 359 6.72 2.43 27.93
#